data_66ebfb07a7f944888e32d3d23ca838fd
#
_entry.id   66ebfb07a7f944888e32d3d23ca838fd
#
_cell.length_a   1.000
_cell.length_b   1.000
_cell.length_c   1.000
_cell.angle_alpha   90.00
_cell.angle_beta   90.00
_cell.angle_gamma   90.00
#
_symmetry.space_group_name_H-M   'P 1'
#
loop_
_entity.id
_entity.type
_entity.pdbx_description
1 polymer ?
#
loop_
_entity_poly.entity_id
_entity_poly.type
_entity_poly.pdbx_seq_one_letter_code
_entity_poly.pdbx_strand_id
1 'polypeptide(L)'
;MSENDDQTPRPPAEPESGPAHMAGADDDSPPPVGGAGSRDAGLWSAPRRRIALVAGVVVMVLAAGIGMSSALSGGGDDTEAGGTTATTARPTTTERPTTTAPPETTTTLPPETTTTLPPTTTTTAPPAPEADGKLELGEGGDAVAALQQRLVDLGYWMGEPDGTYGQLTRQAVMAFQKVEGLSRDGVAGPATQAQLAVAGRPAPRGGDGVEIDLARQVIFLVQGGQVQWTLNTSTGNGETYTSSSGGSARAVTPPGSFHVQREIDGLREAPLGTLYRPKYFNGGIAVHGSGSIPANPASHGCARVTNSAMDMIWASGAMSIGTPVTVY
;
A
#
# COMPACT_ATOMS: atom_id res chain seq x y z
N MET A 1 51.08 -9.49 56.29
CA MET A 1 51.63 -8.63 55.23
C MET A 1 51.85 -9.49 54.04
N SER A 2 50.93 -9.50 53.10
CA SER A 2 51.07 -10.00 51.76
C SER A 2 49.89 -9.45 50.97
N GLU A 3 50.17 -8.47 50.13
CA GLU A 3 49.25 -7.87 49.19
C GLU A 3 48.99 -8.88 48.08
N ASN A 4 47.69 -9.16 47.83
CA ASN A 4 47.27 -9.93 46.65
C ASN A 4 46.88 -8.89 45.57
N ASP A 5 47.71 -8.87 44.52
CA ASP A 5 47.40 -8.19 43.27
C ASP A 5 46.25 -8.90 42.53
N ASP A 6 45.12 -8.24 42.44
CA ASP A 6 44.00 -8.64 41.58
C ASP A 6 44.27 -8.17 40.15
N GLN A 7 44.75 -9.08 39.28
CA GLN A 7 44.91 -8.88 37.86
C GLN A 7 43.69 -9.43 37.10
N THR A 8 42.72 -8.57 36.84
CA THR A 8 41.65 -8.85 35.89
C THR A 8 42.19 -8.80 34.45
N PRO A 9 42.03 -9.83 33.62
CA PRO A 9 42.49 -9.81 32.24
C PRO A 9 41.63 -8.90 31.33
N ARG A 10 42.34 -8.07 30.58
CA ARG A 10 41.79 -7.18 29.55
C ARG A 10 41.29 -8.02 28.36
N PRO A 11 40.07 -7.72 27.76
CA PRO A 11 39.60 -8.40 26.56
C PRO A 11 40.44 -8.04 25.33
N PRO A 12 40.51 -8.94 24.31
CA PRO A 12 41.28 -8.72 23.12
C PRO A 12 40.68 -7.62 22.22
N ALA A 13 41.57 -6.87 21.55
CA ALA A 13 41.26 -5.82 20.61
C ALA A 13 40.58 -6.39 19.35
N GLU A 14 39.50 -5.70 18.91
CA GLU A 14 38.87 -5.98 17.63
C GLU A 14 39.75 -5.52 16.44
N PRO A 15 39.72 -6.24 15.30
CA PRO A 15 40.51 -5.86 14.13
C PRO A 15 39.91 -4.68 13.41
N GLU A 16 40.73 -3.67 13.15
CA GLU A 16 40.43 -2.52 12.29
C GLU A 16 40.13 -2.99 10.86
N SER A 17 38.87 -2.75 10.39
CA SER A 17 38.51 -2.91 8.99
C SER A 17 38.79 -1.61 8.23
N GLY A 18 39.79 -1.67 7.34
CA GLY A 18 40.15 -0.58 6.43
C GLY A 18 39.05 -0.21 5.44
N PRO A 19 39.14 0.99 4.80
CA PRO A 19 38.05 1.53 3.98
C PRO A 19 37.97 0.81 2.63
N ALA A 20 36.80 0.23 2.32
CA ALA A 20 36.48 -0.23 0.97
C ALA A 20 36.09 1.00 0.11
N HIS A 21 36.87 1.25 -0.93
CA HIS A 21 36.53 2.15 -2.03
C HIS A 21 35.25 1.65 -2.70
N MET A 22 34.17 2.43 -2.61
CA MET A 22 33.00 2.28 -3.48
C MET A 22 32.88 3.50 -4.39
N ALA A 23 32.98 3.22 -5.69
CA ALA A 23 32.74 4.16 -6.77
C ALA A 23 31.23 4.35 -6.97
N GLY A 24 30.81 5.62 -7.22
CA GLY A 24 29.62 6.03 -7.94
C GLY A 24 28.29 5.58 -7.34
N ALA A 25 27.70 6.41 -6.48
CA ALA A 25 26.28 6.36 -6.17
C ALA A 25 25.67 7.69 -6.59
N ASP A 26 24.64 7.61 -7.45
CA ASP A 26 23.82 8.73 -7.85
C ASP A 26 23.29 9.47 -6.61
N ASP A 27 23.48 10.77 -6.60
CA ASP A 27 23.11 11.71 -5.53
C ASP A 27 21.58 11.88 -5.50
N ASP A 28 20.90 11.13 -4.64
CA ASP A 28 19.45 11.19 -4.42
C ASP A 28 19.10 11.99 -3.15
N SER A 29 19.91 13.02 -2.86
CA SER A 29 19.62 13.96 -1.77
C SER A 29 18.53 14.94 -2.21
N PRO A 30 17.52 15.23 -1.38
CA PRO A 30 16.53 16.26 -1.69
C PRO A 30 17.23 17.64 -1.78
N PRO A 31 16.81 18.53 -2.71
CA PRO A 31 17.39 19.86 -2.83
C PRO A 31 17.20 20.64 -1.52
N PRO A 32 18.13 21.52 -1.16
CA PRO A 32 18.02 22.33 0.04
C PRO A 32 16.80 23.24 -0.05
N VAL A 33 15.98 23.25 1.01
CA VAL A 33 14.82 24.12 1.14
C VAL A 33 15.34 25.53 1.24
N GLY A 34 15.11 26.34 0.20
CA GLY A 34 15.51 27.74 0.15
C GLY A 34 14.93 28.53 1.32
N GLY A 35 15.80 29.28 2.00
CA GLY A 35 15.44 30.13 3.11
C GLY A 35 14.39 31.16 2.73
N ALA A 36 13.29 31.22 3.45
CA ALA A 36 12.27 32.25 3.38
C ALA A 36 12.83 33.54 3.99
N GLY A 37 13.06 34.50 3.12
CA GLY A 37 13.33 35.89 3.52
C GLY A 37 12.10 36.50 4.21
N SER A 38 12.34 37.06 5.36
CA SER A 38 11.40 37.91 6.10
C SER A 38 11.00 39.12 5.28
N ARG A 39 9.69 39.36 5.07
CA ARG A 39 9.13 40.67 4.72
C ARG A 39 7.75 40.82 5.38
N ASP A 40 7.76 41.78 6.28
CA ASP A 40 6.78 42.77 6.69
C ASP A 40 5.27 42.43 6.78
N ALA A 41 4.81 42.70 8.00
CA ALA A 41 3.44 42.82 8.42
C ALA A 41 2.62 43.80 7.57
N GLY A 42 1.53 43.31 6.98
CA GLY A 42 0.48 44.10 6.40
C GLY A 42 -0.86 43.65 6.98
N LEU A 43 -1.45 44.50 7.82
CA LEU A 43 -2.84 44.38 8.28
C LEU A 43 -3.79 44.36 7.06
N TRP A 44 -4.56 43.30 6.90
CA TRP A 44 -5.73 43.34 6.05
C TRP A 44 -6.94 42.80 6.80
N SER A 45 -7.91 43.72 6.93
CA SER A 45 -9.22 43.55 7.54
C SER A 45 -10.07 42.57 6.73
N ALA A 46 -10.75 41.66 7.43
CA ALA A 46 -11.74 40.74 6.86
C ALA A 46 -13.05 41.45 6.50
N PRO A 47 -13.73 41.13 5.40
CA PRO A 47 -15.16 41.38 5.26
C PRO A 47 -15.95 40.11 5.60
N ARG A 48 -16.83 40.27 6.60
CA ARG A 48 -17.92 39.33 6.90
C ARG A 48 -18.84 39.24 5.68
N ARG A 49 -19.02 38.08 5.08
CA ARG A 49 -20.10 37.79 4.14
C ARG A 49 -21.10 36.83 4.73
N ARG A 50 -22.34 37.27 4.66
CA ARG A 50 -23.57 36.71 5.19
C ARG A 50 -23.92 35.41 4.49
N ILE A 51 -24.38 34.44 5.28
CA ILE A 51 -25.04 33.22 4.86
C ILE A 51 -26.34 33.57 4.19
N ALA A 52 -26.56 33.13 2.96
CA ALA A 52 -27.88 33.09 2.31
C ALA A 52 -28.24 31.60 2.10
N LEU A 53 -29.23 31.16 2.85
CA LEU A 53 -29.97 29.93 2.63
C LEU A 53 -30.76 30.09 1.31
N VAL A 54 -30.55 29.15 0.38
CA VAL A 54 -31.51 28.95 -0.73
C VAL A 54 -31.94 27.49 -0.69
N ALA A 55 -33.15 27.31 -0.26
CA ALA A 55 -33.95 26.11 -0.46
C ALA A 55 -34.54 26.16 -1.89
N GLY A 56 -34.55 25.07 -2.61
CA GLY A 56 -35.17 25.02 -3.94
C GLY A 56 -35.04 23.65 -4.59
N VAL A 57 -35.99 22.81 -4.30
CA VAL A 57 -36.96 22.17 -5.21
C VAL A 57 -36.38 21.13 -6.20
N VAL A 58 -36.73 19.91 -5.89
CA VAL A 58 -36.73 18.70 -6.75
C VAL A 58 -37.76 18.90 -7.88
N VAL A 59 -37.38 18.70 -9.14
CA VAL A 59 -38.29 18.38 -10.25
C VAL A 59 -37.78 17.12 -10.95
N MET A 60 -38.56 16.07 -10.79
CA MET A 60 -38.54 14.86 -11.62
C MET A 60 -39.17 15.19 -12.97
N VAL A 61 -38.52 14.82 -14.07
CA VAL A 61 -39.20 14.65 -15.37
C VAL A 61 -38.76 13.29 -15.95
N LEU A 62 -39.72 12.37 -15.92
CA LEU A 62 -39.78 11.17 -16.74
C LEU A 62 -40.35 11.58 -18.11
N ALA A 63 -39.69 11.21 -19.20
CA ALA A 63 -40.37 11.05 -20.49
C ALA A 63 -39.68 9.95 -21.32
N ALA A 64 -40.47 8.95 -21.61
CA ALA A 64 -40.21 7.86 -22.55
C ALA A 64 -40.61 8.32 -23.98
N GLY A 65 -40.05 7.66 -25.02
CA GLY A 65 -40.47 7.76 -26.42
C GLY A 65 -39.39 7.29 -27.37
N ILE A 66 -39.35 6.12 -27.82
CA ILE A 66 -39.86 5.35 -28.96
C ILE A 66 -39.73 6.10 -30.31
N GLY A 67 -39.01 5.45 -31.25
CA GLY A 67 -39.38 5.55 -32.66
C GLY A 67 -38.25 5.75 -33.66
N MET A 68 -37.78 4.67 -34.28
CA MET A 68 -37.94 4.28 -35.69
C MET A 68 -37.12 5.01 -36.78
N SER A 69 -36.25 4.21 -37.42
CA SER A 69 -36.11 3.86 -38.86
C SER A 69 -36.15 4.92 -39.97
N SER A 70 -35.17 4.85 -40.85
CA SER A 70 -35.22 4.71 -42.33
C SER A 70 -33.91 5.25 -42.92
N ALA A 71 -33.04 4.55 -43.57
CA ALA A 71 -32.97 3.96 -44.92
C ALA A 71 -32.97 4.97 -46.08
N LEU A 72 -32.06 4.65 -47.01
CA LEU A 72 -31.94 5.06 -48.43
C LEU A 72 -30.97 6.25 -48.68
N SER A 73 -29.93 6.10 -49.42
CA SER A 73 -29.70 5.60 -50.79
C SER A 73 -28.97 6.66 -51.64
N GLY A 74 -28.08 6.21 -52.53
CA GLY A 74 -27.57 6.94 -53.69
C GLY A 74 -26.17 7.52 -53.49
N GLY A 75 -25.15 7.23 -54.23
CA GLY A 75 -25.02 6.72 -55.60
C GLY A 75 -23.95 7.54 -56.30
N GLY A 76 -23.15 6.90 -57.11
CA GLY A 76 -22.32 7.49 -58.19
C GLY A 76 -20.88 7.81 -57.81
N ASP A 77 -19.96 7.48 -58.47
CA ASP A 77 -19.49 6.88 -59.71
C ASP A 77 -18.01 7.28 -59.90
N ASP A 78 -17.28 6.31 -60.44
CA ASP A 78 -16.16 6.40 -61.43
C ASP A 78 -14.88 7.14 -61.03
N THR A 79 -13.67 6.64 -61.28
CA THR A 79 -13.09 6.06 -62.48
C THR A 79 -11.66 5.59 -62.19
N GLU A 80 -11.30 4.43 -62.70
CA GLU A 80 -10.10 4.04 -63.48
C GLU A 80 -8.68 4.45 -62.99
N ALA A 81 -7.62 3.71 -63.14
CA ALA A 81 -7.24 2.58 -64.02
C ALA A 81 -5.82 2.13 -63.66
N GLY A 82 -5.50 0.97 -64.14
CA GLY A 82 -4.15 0.57 -64.54
C GLY A 82 -3.42 -0.33 -63.54
N GLY A 83 -3.38 -1.59 -63.68
CA GLY A 83 -2.73 -2.42 -64.73
C GLY A 83 -1.42 -2.88 -64.15
N THR A 84 -1.01 -4.10 -64.03
CA THR A 84 -0.66 -5.11 -64.98
C THR A 84 -0.14 -6.35 -64.25
N THR A 85 -0.70 -7.50 -64.52
CA THR A 85 -0.13 -8.80 -64.92
C THR A 85 1.21 -9.27 -64.34
N ALA A 86 1.28 -10.48 -63.79
CA ALA A 86 1.65 -11.75 -64.50
C ALA A 86 1.75 -12.85 -63.45
N THR A 87 1.04 -13.90 -63.56
CA THR A 87 1.29 -15.16 -64.30
C THR A 87 2.08 -16.20 -63.49
N THR A 88 1.33 -17.28 -63.19
CA THR A 88 1.61 -18.70 -63.41
C THR A 88 2.75 -19.36 -62.63
N ALA A 89 2.44 -20.34 -61.80
CA ALA A 89 2.70 -21.78 -62.15
C ALA A 89 2.26 -22.66 -60.96
N ARG A 90 1.36 -23.59 -61.26
CA ARG A 90 1.10 -24.83 -60.54
C ARG A 90 2.04 -25.91 -61.02
N PRO A 91 2.65 -26.75 -60.22
CA PRO A 91 2.95 -28.11 -60.59
C PRO A 91 2.17 -29.13 -59.72
N THR A 92 1.42 -29.90 -60.39
CA THR A 92 1.23 -31.34 -60.59
C THR A 92 1.60 -32.27 -59.45
N THR A 93 0.57 -32.99 -59.04
CA THR A 93 0.44 -34.31 -58.40
C THR A 93 1.62 -35.27 -58.64
N THR A 94 2.11 -35.88 -57.52
CA THR A 94 2.73 -37.23 -57.60
C THR A 94 2.50 -37.97 -56.25
N GLU A 95 1.81 -39.08 -56.41
CA GLU A 95 1.86 -40.38 -55.76
C GLU A 95 1.80 -40.53 -54.24
N ARG A 96 0.75 -41.26 -53.89
CA ARG A 96 0.45 -41.96 -52.65
C ARG A 96 1.44 -43.13 -52.43
N PRO A 97 2.16 -43.22 -51.31
CA PRO A 97 2.73 -44.48 -50.86
C PRO A 97 1.77 -45.29 -49.99
N THR A 98 1.85 -46.53 -50.19
CA THR A 98 1.17 -47.70 -49.69
C THR A 98 1.11 -47.78 -48.15
N THR A 99 -0.06 -48.14 -47.68
CA THR A 99 -0.39 -48.50 -46.29
C THR A 99 0.46 -49.68 -45.85
N THR A 100 1.29 -49.46 -44.82
CA THR A 100 1.90 -50.52 -44.01
C THR A 100 1.17 -50.55 -42.67
N ALA A 101 0.62 -51.69 -42.31
CA ALA A 101 -0.11 -51.91 -41.05
C ALA A 101 0.77 -51.63 -39.84
N PRO A 102 0.21 -51.02 -38.77
CA PRO A 102 0.93 -50.80 -37.51
C PRO A 102 1.19 -52.11 -36.79
N PRO A 103 2.32 -52.28 -36.10
CA PRO A 103 2.54 -53.42 -35.19
C PRO A 103 1.58 -53.38 -34.01
N GLU A 104 1.12 -54.52 -33.57
CA GLU A 104 0.29 -54.70 -32.40
C GLU A 104 0.97 -54.17 -31.16
N THR A 105 0.38 -53.14 -30.53
CA THR A 105 0.86 -52.57 -29.28
C THR A 105 0.38 -53.47 -28.13
N THR A 106 1.28 -54.22 -27.53
CA THR A 106 1.05 -54.93 -26.29
C THR A 106 0.78 -53.90 -25.21
N THR A 107 -0.47 -53.78 -24.76
CA THR A 107 -0.87 -52.93 -23.63
C THR A 107 -0.32 -53.51 -22.36
N THR A 108 0.80 -53.00 -21.90
CA THR A 108 1.25 -53.23 -20.52
C THR A 108 0.46 -52.28 -19.59
N LEU A 109 -0.29 -52.84 -18.67
CA LEU A 109 -1.01 -52.08 -17.64
C LEU A 109 -0.02 -51.24 -16.86
N PRO A 110 -0.32 -49.96 -16.58
CA PRO A 110 0.51 -49.12 -15.72
C PRO A 110 0.53 -49.69 -14.30
N PRO A 111 1.66 -49.59 -13.57
CA PRO A 111 1.70 -49.98 -12.15
C PRO A 111 0.71 -49.13 -11.36
N GLU A 112 -0.02 -49.77 -10.47
CA GLU A 112 -0.93 -49.10 -9.51
C GLU A 112 -0.11 -48.08 -8.71
N THR A 113 -0.39 -46.78 -8.92
CA THR A 113 0.16 -45.70 -8.13
C THR A 113 -0.54 -45.73 -6.78
N THR A 114 0.14 -46.24 -5.76
CA THR A 114 -0.30 -46.13 -4.37
C THR A 114 -0.32 -44.66 -4.02
N THR A 115 -1.46 -44.02 -4.08
CA THR A 115 -1.68 -42.65 -3.63
C THR A 115 -1.52 -42.62 -2.11
N THR A 116 -0.32 -42.29 -1.66
CA THR A 116 -0.08 -41.94 -0.25
C THR A 116 -0.80 -40.59 -0.03
N LEU A 117 -1.85 -40.62 0.80
CA LEU A 117 -2.55 -39.43 1.24
C LEU A 117 -1.51 -38.45 1.87
N PRO A 118 -1.55 -37.16 1.53
CA PRO A 118 -0.68 -36.18 2.20
C PRO A 118 -0.95 -36.21 3.71
N PRO A 119 0.08 -35.97 4.54
CA PRO A 119 -0.10 -35.94 5.98
C PRO A 119 -1.16 -34.85 6.30
N THR A 120 -2.19 -35.23 7.04
CA THR A 120 -3.19 -34.33 7.58
C THR A 120 -2.45 -33.36 8.51
N THR A 121 -2.21 -32.15 8.04
CA THR A 121 -1.73 -31.05 8.90
C THR A 121 -2.88 -30.75 9.86
N THR A 122 -2.76 -31.19 11.10
CA THR A 122 -3.66 -30.79 12.18
C THR A 122 -3.44 -29.29 12.39
N THR A 123 -4.27 -28.46 11.73
CA THR A 123 -4.34 -27.04 12.02
C THR A 123 -4.92 -26.92 13.42
N THR A 124 -4.06 -26.70 14.41
CA THR A 124 -4.52 -26.35 15.76
C THR A 124 -5.27 -25.03 15.65
N ALA A 125 -6.55 -25.03 16.01
CA ALA A 125 -7.34 -23.80 16.06
C ALA A 125 -6.63 -22.77 16.95
N PRO A 126 -6.68 -21.47 16.60
CA PRO A 126 -6.13 -20.42 17.44
C PRO A 126 -6.73 -20.51 18.86
N PRO A 127 -5.97 -20.19 19.90
CA PRO A 127 -6.50 -20.19 21.26
C PRO A 127 -7.68 -19.23 21.37
N ALA A 128 -8.70 -19.61 22.15
CA ALA A 128 -9.82 -18.75 22.46
C ALA A 128 -9.33 -17.48 23.20
N PRO A 129 -10.07 -16.36 23.11
CA PRO A 129 -9.75 -15.15 23.87
C PRO A 129 -9.63 -15.47 25.36
N GLU A 130 -8.62 -14.86 26.00
CA GLU A 130 -8.48 -15.01 27.43
C GLU A 130 -9.65 -14.35 28.19
N ALA A 131 -9.97 -14.86 29.39
CA ALA A 131 -11.15 -14.42 30.16
C ALA A 131 -11.01 -12.98 30.74
N ASP A 132 -9.96 -12.23 30.36
CA ASP A 132 -9.71 -10.85 30.82
C ASP A 132 -10.51 -9.78 30.04
N GLY A 133 -11.30 -10.19 29.04
CA GLY A 133 -12.12 -9.30 28.22
C GLY A 133 -11.35 -8.49 27.19
N LYS A 134 -10.08 -8.83 26.90
CA LYS A 134 -9.28 -8.25 25.84
C LYS A 134 -9.21 -9.18 24.64
N LEU A 135 -8.89 -8.63 23.47
CA LEU A 135 -8.49 -9.37 22.31
C LEU A 135 -7.13 -8.86 21.86
N GLU A 136 -6.16 -9.77 21.76
CA GLU A 136 -4.77 -9.39 21.46
C GLU A 136 -4.04 -10.42 20.61
N LEU A 137 -2.78 -10.11 20.30
CA LEU A 137 -1.96 -10.91 19.38
C LEU A 137 -1.84 -12.38 19.85
N GLY A 138 -2.18 -13.29 18.95
CA GLY A 138 -2.11 -14.74 19.16
C GLY A 138 -3.45 -15.37 19.49
N GLU A 139 -4.46 -14.61 19.86
CA GLU A 139 -5.82 -15.10 20.12
C GLU A 139 -6.61 -15.37 18.84
N GLY A 140 -7.74 -16.08 18.96
CA GLY A 140 -8.59 -16.41 17.83
C GLY A 140 -10.00 -16.79 18.22
N GLY A 141 -10.82 -17.07 17.20
CA GLY A 141 -12.21 -17.47 17.35
C GLY A 141 -13.21 -16.39 16.98
N ASP A 142 -14.50 -16.62 17.30
CA ASP A 142 -15.62 -15.79 16.83
C ASP A 142 -15.54 -14.32 17.30
N ALA A 143 -15.03 -14.08 18.50
CA ALA A 143 -14.86 -12.73 19.03
C ALA A 143 -13.81 -11.94 18.22
N VAL A 144 -12.73 -12.59 17.82
CA VAL A 144 -11.72 -11.99 16.95
C VAL A 144 -12.28 -11.75 15.55
N ALA A 145 -13.01 -12.72 14.99
CA ALA A 145 -13.66 -12.56 13.69
C ALA A 145 -14.66 -11.38 13.68
N ALA A 146 -15.45 -11.23 14.74
CA ALA A 146 -16.39 -10.12 14.90
C ALA A 146 -15.65 -8.77 15.02
N LEU A 147 -14.54 -8.69 15.77
CA LEU A 147 -13.68 -7.53 15.84
C LEU A 147 -13.12 -7.15 14.46
N GLN A 148 -12.60 -8.14 13.73
CA GLN A 148 -12.03 -7.96 12.40
C GLN A 148 -13.07 -7.44 11.42
N GLN A 149 -14.27 -8.04 11.38
CA GLN A 149 -15.36 -7.57 10.53
C GLN A 149 -15.74 -6.14 10.87
N ARG A 150 -15.84 -5.79 12.15
CA ARG A 150 -16.16 -4.41 12.57
C ARG A 150 -15.10 -3.41 12.13
N LEU A 151 -13.81 -3.74 12.21
CA LEU A 151 -12.72 -2.90 11.71
C LEU A 151 -12.84 -2.67 10.20
N VAL A 152 -13.13 -3.72 9.43
CA VAL A 152 -13.35 -3.64 7.97
C VAL A 152 -14.56 -2.75 7.66
N ASP A 153 -15.68 -2.90 8.36
CA ASP A 153 -16.88 -2.08 8.19
C ASP A 153 -16.59 -0.59 8.43
N LEU A 154 -15.70 -0.30 9.35
CA LEU A 154 -15.22 1.06 9.66
C LEU A 154 -14.12 1.56 8.72
N GLY A 155 -13.65 0.73 7.78
CA GLY A 155 -12.62 1.08 6.81
C GLY A 155 -11.19 1.01 7.35
N TYR A 156 -10.92 0.18 8.35
CA TYR A 156 -9.55 -0.11 8.81
C TYR A 156 -9.04 -1.37 8.12
N TRP A 157 -8.03 -1.22 7.29
CA TRP A 157 -7.54 -2.32 6.47
C TRP A 157 -6.65 -3.27 7.26
N MET A 158 -6.90 -4.57 7.12
CA MET A 158 -6.13 -5.63 7.75
C MET A 158 -6.07 -6.92 6.91
N GLY A 159 -6.52 -6.87 5.65
CA GLY A 159 -6.78 -8.07 4.85
C GLY A 159 -8.19 -8.61 5.13
N GLU A 160 -8.39 -9.87 4.80
CA GLU A 160 -9.68 -10.54 5.04
C GLU A 160 -9.78 -10.98 6.50
N PRO A 161 -10.98 -10.88 7.12
CA PRO A 161 -11.24 -11.44 8.43
C PRO A 161 -11.02 -12.96 8.44
N ASP A 162 -10.14 -13.45 9.29
CA ASP A 162 -9.75 -14.87 9.38
C ASP A 162 -9.98 -15.48 10.78
N GLY A 163 -10.48 -14.69 11.72
CA GLY A 163 -10.71 -15.09 13.10
C GLY A 163 -9.42 -15.29 13.91
N THR A 164 -8.27 -14.84 13.41
CA THR A 164 -6.99 -14.92 14.12
C THR A 164 -6.43 -13.50 14.37
N TYR A 165 -6.15 -13.17 15.62
CA TYR A 165 -5.57 -11.88 15.95
C TYR A 165 -4.08 -11.86 15.57
N GLY A 166 -3.83 -11.65 14.28
CA GLY A 166 -2.51 -11.55 13.69
C GLY A 166 -1.93 -10.13 13.76
N GLN A 167 -0.73 -9.97 13.17
CA GLN A 167 -0.07 -8.66 13.09
C GLN A 167 -0.91 -7.63 12.32
N LEU A 168 -1.62 -8.03 11.27
CA LEU A 168 -2.46 -7.11 10.50
C LEU A 168 -3.66 -6.63 11.32
N THR A 169 -4.31 -7.51 12.08
CA THR A 169 -5.37 -7.13 13.03
C THR A 169 -4.84 -6.13 14.06
N ARG A 170 -3.67 -6.40 14.63
CA ARG A 170 -3.02 -5.49 15.57
C ARG A 170 -2.76 -4.11 14.96
N GLN A 171 -2.31 -4.04 13.71
CA GLN A 171 -2.07 -2.77 13.00
C GLN A 171 -3.39 -2.01 12.74
N ALA A 172 -4.47 -2.70 12.40
CA ALA A 172 -5.79 -2.10 12.21
C ALA A 172 -6.37 -1.57 13.54
N VAL A 173 -6.26 -2.34 14.62
CA VAL A 173 -6.65 -1.89 15.98
C VAL A 173 -5.84 -0.65 16.37
N MET A 174 -4.53 -0.65 16.13
CA MET A 174 -3.68 0.51 16.41
C MET A 174 -4.10 1.74 15.58
N ALA A 175 -4.43 1.57 14.29
CA ALA A 175 -4.94 2.63 13.45
C ALA A 175 -6.27 3.19 14.00
N PHE A 176 -7.19 2.31 14.42
CA PHE A 176 -8.43 2.69 15.08
C PHE A 176 -8.19 3.48 16.35
N GLN A 177 -7.35 2.97 17.25
CA GLN A 177 -6.98 3.66 18.49
C GLN A 177 -6.40 5.06 18.25
N LYS A 178 -5.57 5.21 17.22
CA LYS A 178 -4.99 6.49 16.81
C LYS A 178 -6.05 7.50 16.34
N VAL A 179 -7.01 7.04 15.55
CA VAL A 179 -8.10 7.88 15.03
C VAL A 179 -9.01 8.32 16.17
N GLU A 180 -9.35 7.41 17.07
CA GLU A 180 -10.26 7.64 18.20
C GLU A 180 -9.57 8.26 19.45
N GLY A 181 -8.25 8.49 19.39
CA GLY A 181 -7.52 9.10 20.54
C GLY A 181 -7.36 8.20 21.75
N LEU A 182 -7.40 6.87 21.54
CA LEU A 182 -7.21 5.86 22.58
C LEU A 182 -5.73 5.52 22.80
N SER A 183 -5.44 4.68 23.81
CA SER A 183 -4.11 4.08 23.97
C SER A 183 -3.71 3.31 22.73
N ARG A 184 -2.49 3.56 22.20
CA ARG A 184 -1.99 3.04 20.93
C ARG A 184 -1.20 1.75 21.13
N ASP A 185 -1.77 0.77 21.82
CA ASP A 185 -1.12 -0.49 22.19
C ASP A 185 -1.38 -1.64 21.19
N GLY A 186 -2.41 -1.49 20.37
CA GLY A 186 -2.84 -2.52 19.41
C GLY A 186 -3.49 -3.70 20.11
N VAL A 187 -4.09 -3.51 21.28
CA VAL A 187 -4.90 -4.46 22.06
C VAL A 187 -6.34 -3.97 22.06
N ALA A 188 -7.29 -4.81 21.66
CA ALA A 188 -8.70 -4.45 21.71
C ALA A 188 -9.27 -4.72 23.12
N GLY A 189 -8.81 -3.93 24.10
CA GLY A 189 -9.31 -3.94 25.47
C GLY A 189 -10.70 -3.31 25.60
N PRO A 190 -11.30 -3.29 26.81
CA PRO A 190 -12.67 -2.83 27.03
C PRO A 190 -12.96 -1.43 26.47
N ALA A 191 -12.04 -0.47 26.61
CA ALA A 191 -12.20 0.88 26.08
C ALA A 191 -12.23 0.89 24.53
N THR A 192 -11.36 0.11 23.90
CA THR A 192 -11.30 -0.02 22.44
C THR A 192 -12.57 -0.71 21.91
N GLN A 193 -13.04 -1.76 22.55
CA GLN A 193 -14.27 -2.47 22.16
C GLN A 193 -15.51 -1.59 22.33
N ALA A 194 -15.61 -0.85 23.43
CA ALA A 194 -16.70 0.11 23.66
C ALA A 194 -16.74 1.19 22.57
N GLN A 195 -15.57 1.74 22.19
CA GLN A 195 -15.50 2.75 21.14
C GLN A 195 -15.81 2.16 19.76
N LEU A 196 -15.35 0.93 19.45
CA LEU A 196 -15.70 0.23 18.21
C LEU A 196 -17.22 0.08 18.04
N ALA A 197 -17.96 -0.13 19.12
CA ALA A 197 -19.41 -0.30 19.05
C ALA A 197 -20.15 0.95 18.55
N VAL A 198 -19.63 2.15 18.82
CA VAL A 198 -20.27 3.44 18.53
C VAL A 198 -19.57 4.26 17.44
N ALA A 199 -18.34 3.94 17.08
CA ALA A 199 -17.57 4.68 16.09
C ALA A 199 -18.19 4.61 14.68
N GLY A 200 -18.00 5.68 13.91
CA GLY A 200 -18.27 5.73 12.48
C GLY A 200 -17.00 5.59 11.65
N ARG A 201 -17.16 5.46 10.33
CA ARG A 201 -16.04 5.50 9.39
C ARG A 201 -15.39 6.89 9.43
N PRO A 202 -14.06 7.00 9.41
CA PRO A 202 -13.38 8.30 9.37
C PRO A 202 -13.79 9.11 8.13
N ALA A 203 -13.90 10.43 8.30
CA ALA A 203 -14.15 11.33 7.19
C ALA A 203 -12.83 11.87 6.62
N PRO A 204 -12.70 11.99 5.28
CA PRO A 204 -11.54 12.60 4.68
C PRO A 204 -11.51 14.12 4.97
N ARG A 205 -10.32 14.70 4.89
CA ARG A 205 -10.09 16.14 5.03
C ARG A 205 -10.15 16.89 3.69
N GLY A 206 -9.75 16.19 2.62
CA GLY A 206 -9.65 16.72 1.27
C GLY A 206 -10.41 15.90 0.24
N GLY A 207 -9.97 15.99 -1.02
CA GLY A 207 -10.50 15.22 -2.14
C GLY A 207 -9.88 13.82 -2.25
N ASP A 208 -10.20 13.15 -3.36
CA ASP A 208 -9.66 11.83 -3.67
C ASP A 208 -8.13 11.83 -3.71
N GLY A 209 -7.51 10.77 -3.20
CA GLY A 209 -6.08 10.59 -3.11
C GLY A 209 -5.64 9.96 -1.81
N VAL A 210 -4.45 10.31 -1.36
CA VAL A 210 -3.83 9.81 -0.13
C VAL A 210 -3.69 10.95 0.86
N GLU A 211 -4.19 10.77 2.07
CA GLU A 211 -4.00 11.70 3.17
C GLU A 211 -3.10 11.09 4.23
N ILE A 212 -2.08 11.82 4.67
CA ILE A 212 -1.17 11.41 5.74
C ILE A 212 -1.37 12.35 6.92
N ASP A 213 -2.01 11.84 7.98
CA ASP A 213 -2.22 12.57 9.23
C ASP A 213 -1.03 12.36 10.16
N LEU A 214 -0.18 13.38 10.28
CA LEU A 214 1.04 13.33 11.09
C LEU A 214 0.74 13.30 12.60
N ALA A 215 -0.34 13.92 13.02
CA ALA A 215 -0.70 13.96 14.45
C ALA A 215 -1.24 12.61 14.92
N ARG A 216 -2.06 11.97 14.09
CA ARG A 216 -2.61 10.65 14.38
C ARG A 216 -1.70 9.51 13.98
N GLN A 217 -0.78 9.73 13.01
CA GLN A 217 0.09 8.69 12.45
C GLN A 217 -0.73 7.62 11.74
N VAL A 218 -1.61 8.05 10.83
CA VAL A 218 -2.42 7.20 9.96
C VAL A 218 -2.38 7.70 8.52
N ILE A 219 -2.64 6.81 7.59
CA ILE A 219 -2.87 7.11 6.17
C ILE A 219 -4.32 6.81 5.86
N PHE A 220 -5.00 7.73 5.19
CA PHE A 220 -6.31 7.51 4.60
C PHE A 220 -6.17 7.39 3.07
N LEU A 221 -6.72 6.32 2.51
CA LEU A 221 -6.91 6.18 1.07
C LEU A 221 -8.33 6.65 0.75
N VAL A 222 -8.45 7.76 0.04
CA VAL A 222 -9.72 8.43 -0.23
C VAL A 222 -10.11 8.24 -1.69
N GLN A 223 -11.36 7.83 -1.93
CA GLN A 223 -11.93 7.67 -3.25
C GLN A 223 -13.44 7.96 -3.21
N GLY A 224 -13.94 8.73 -4.19
CA GLY A 224 -15.33 9.14 -4.24
C GLY A 224 -15.75 10.00 -3.05
N GLY A 225 -14.82 10.80 -2.50
CA GLY A 225 -15.06 11.64 -1.33
C GLY A 225 -15.22 10.86 -0.02
N GLN A 226 -14.81 9.58 0.03
CA GLN A 226 -14.89 8.74 1.22
C GLN A 226 -13.57 8.06 1.51
N VAL A 227 -13.25 7.87 2.79
CA VAL A 227 -12.13 7.05 3.21
C VAL A 227 -12.47 5.59 2.91
N GLN A 228 -11.80 5.00 1.93
CA GLN A 228 -11.94 3.58 1.62
C GLN A 228 -11.21 2.74 2.66
N TRP A 229 -9.95 3.11 2.94
CA TRP A 229 -9.12 2.42 3.89
C TRP A 229 -8.31 3.38 4.77
N THR A 230 -8.20 3.02 6.03
CA THR A 230 -7.32 3.63 7.02
C THR A 230 -6.21 2.65 7.35
N LEU A 231 -4.96 3.13 7.28
CA LEU A 231 -3.77 2.33 7.56
C LEU A 231 -3.00 2.93 8.73
N ASN A 232 -2.48 2.06 9.60
CA ASN A 232 -1.47 2.49 10.57
C ASN A 232 -0.20 2.93 9.83
N THR A 233 0.39 4.03 10.22
CA THR A 233 1.70 4.49 9.70
C THR A 233 2.63 4.95 10.81
N SER A 234 3.91 5.06 10.46
CA SER A 234 4.95 5.69 11.26
C SER A 234 5.80 6.56 10.35
N THR A 235 5.79 7.86 10.61
CA THR A 235 6.44 8.89 9.77
C THR A 235 7.75 9.38 10.40
N GLY A 236 8.36 10.44 9.86
CA GLY A 236 9.60 11.04 10.38
C GLY A 236 9.53 11.39 11.86
N ASN A 237 10.55 10.98 12.64
CA ASN A 237 10.60 11.13 14.07
C ASN A 237 11.05 12.52 14.56
N GLY A 238 11.46 13.39 13.63
CA GLY A 238 11.94 14.75 13.92
C GLY A 238 13.38 14.84 14.45
N GLU A 239 14.08 13.74 14.62
CA GLU A 239 15.46 13.71 15.10
C GLU A 239 16.44 14.15 14.01
N THR A 240 17.61 14.60 14.44
CA THR A 240 18.72 14.91 13.54
C THR A 240 19.53 13.67 13.25
N TYR A 241 19.88 13.45 11.99
CA TYR A 241 20.71 12.32 11.57
C TYR A 241 21.76 12.77 10.56
N THR A 242 22.80 11.95 10.34
CA THR A 242 23.79 12.20 9.30
C THR A 242 23.27 11.63 7.97
N SER A 243 23.13 12.51 6.97
CA SER A 243 22.70 12.12 5.61
C SER A 243 23.78 11.32 4.88
N SER A 244 23.44 10.65 3.79
CA SER A 244 24.40 9.93 2.95
C SER A 244 25.49 10.80 2.35
N SER A 245 25.25 12.13 2.22
CA SER A 245 26.24 13.11 1.80
C SER A 245 27.15 13.61 2.93
N GLY A 246 27.02 13.09 4.15
CA GLY A 246 27.80 13.48 5.33
C GLY A 246 27.30 14.75 6.03
N GLY A 247 26.24 15.40 5.53
CA GLY A 247 25.62 16.56 6.15
C GLY A 247 24.61 16.19 7.23
N SER A 248 24.25 17.16 8.10
CA SER A 248 23.17 17.00 9.09
C SER A 248 21.81 17.24 8.44
N ALA A 249 20.85 16.35 8.66
CA ALA A 249 19.48 16.44 8.20
C ALA A 249 18.48 16.12 9.32
N ARG A 250 17.23 16.57 9.19
CA ARG A 250 16.15 16.21 10.12
C ARG A 250 15.22 15.18 9.51
N ALA A 251 14.85 14.22 10.31
CA ALA A 251 13.94 13.13 9.97
C ALA A 251 12.47 13.59 9.97
N VAL A 252 12.08 14.40 8.98
CA VAL A 252 10.75 15.03 8.92
C VAL A 252 9.98 14.53 7.69
N THR A 253 8.70 14.24 7.87
CA THR A 253 7.73 14.14 6.78
C THR A 253 7.08 15.53 6.62
N PRO A 254 7.42 16.32 5.59
CA PRO A 254 6.94 17.70 5.49
C PRO A 254 5.43 17.74 5.23
N PRO A 255 4.67 18.60 5.93
CA PRO A 255 3.28 18.87 5.56
C PRO A 255 3.21 19.59 4.21
N GLY A 256 2.09 19.38 3.49
CA GLY A 256 1.87 20.01 2.19
C GLY A 256 1.03 19.15 1.26
N SER A 257 0.89 19.64 0.02
CA SER A 257 0.20 18.94 -1.07
C SER A 257 1.20 18.51 -2.12
N PHE A 258 1.21 17.23 -2.43
CA PHE A 258 2.14 16.57 -3.33
C PHE A 258 1.38 15.68 -4.29
N HIS A 259 2.10 15.01 -5.19
CA HIS A 259 1.60 13.93 -6.03
C HIS A 259 2.62 12.80 -6.06
N VAL A 260 2.16 11.58 -6.28
CA VAL A 260 3.07 10.46 -6.54
C VAL A 260 3.87 10.75 -7.81
N GLN A 261 5.19 10.82 -7.70
CA GLN A 261 6.10 11.21 -8.78
C GLN A 261 6.84 10.01 -9.37
N ARG A 262 7.12 9.01 -8.55
CA ARG A 262 7.90 7.82 -8.90
C ARG A 262 7.48 6.65 -8.05
N GLU A 263 7.58 5.45 -8.61
CA GLU A 263 7.31 4.21 -7.91
C GLU A 263 8.32 3.12 -8.32
N ILE A 264 8.58 2.19 -7.42
CA ILE A 264 9.45 1.03 -7.68
C ILE A 264 8.73 -0.21 -7.20
N ASP A 265 8.45 -1.14 -8.13
CA ASP A 265 7.85 -2.43 -7.80
C ASP A 265 8.94 -3.44 -7.42
N GLY A 266 9.32 -3.44 -6.16
CA GLY A 266 10.38 -4.29 -5.62
C GLY A 266 11.03 -3.71 -4.36
N LEU A 267 12.09 -4.35 -3.91
CA LEU A 267 12.92 -3.84 -2.83
C LEU A 267 13.85 -2.73 -3.35
N ARG A 268 13.91 -1.65 -2.63
CA ARG A 268 14.87 -0.57 -2.85
C ARG A 268 15.80 -0.48 -1.64
N GLU A 269 17.05 -0.80 -1.83
CA GLU A 269 18.09 -0.52 -0.83
C GLU A 269 18.48 0.95 -0.93
N ALA A 270 18.43 1.64 0.20
CA ALA A 270 18.80 3.03 0.34
C ALA A 270 19.72 3.21 1.56
N PRO A 271 20.51 4.28 1.64
CA PRO A 271 21.45 4.49 2.76
C PRO A 271 20.79 4.45 4.15
N LEU A 272 19.51 4.77 4.24
CA LEU A 272 18.73 4.81 5.49
C LEU A 272 17.88 3.54 5.72
N GLY A 273 18.09 2.49 4.93
CA GLY A 273 17.41 1.21 5.06
C GLY A 273 16.66 0.78 3.81
N THR A 274 16.10 -0.41 3.86
CA THR A 274 15.38 -1.03 2.74
C THR A 274 13.93 -0.58 2.72
N LEU A 275 13.44 -0.19 1.54
CA LEU A 275 12.05 0.18 1.28
C LEU A 275 11.40 -0.91 0.42
N TYR A 276 10.24 -1.43 0.85
CA TYR A 276 9.47 -2.38 0.09
C TYR A 276 8.44 -1.65 -0.78
N ARG A 277 8.55 -1.80 -2.11
CA ARG A 277 7.63 -1.27 -3.13
C ARG A 277 7.31 0.22 -2.97
N PRO A 278 8.31 1.12 -2.81
CA PRO A 278 8.08 2.51 -2.45
C PRO A 278 7.34 3.30 -3.55
N LYS A 279 6.45 4.20 -3.10
CA LYS A 279 5.78 5.21 -3.92
C LYS A 279 6.17 6.59 -3.41
N TYR A 280 7.02 7.29 -4.18
CA TYR A 280 7.61 8.56 -3.81
C TYR A 280 6.69 9.72 -4.16
N PHE A 281 6.49 10.64 -3.21
CA PHE A 281 5.62 11.80 -3.39
C PHE A 281 6.33 13.14 -3.15
N ASN A 282 7.50 13.15 -2.48
CA ASN A 282 8.28 14.36 -2.24
C ASN A 282 9.79 14.02 -2.23
N GLY A 283 10.46 14.18 -3.38
CA GLY A 283 11.87 13.83 -3.53
C GLY A 283 12.18 12.40 -3.12
N GLY A 284 12.97 12.21 -2.06
CA GLY A 284 13.30 10.91 -1.48
C GLY A 284 12.26 10.36 -0.50
N ILE A 285 11.18 11.08 -0.21
CA ILE A 285 10.14 10.67 0.76
C ILE A 285 9.04 9.88 0.06
N ALA A 286 8.73 8.71 0.60
CA ALA A 286 7.79 7.75 0.03
C ALA A 286 6.83 7.18 1.07
N VAL A 287 5.70 6.64 0.61
CA VAL A 287 4.98 5.58 1.31
C VAL A 287 5.60 4.26 0.89
N HIS A 288 5.97 3.41 1.86
CA HIS A 288 6.60 2.13 1.57
C HIS A 288 6.28 1.06 2.61
N GLY A 289 6.39 -0.19 2.21
CA GLY A 289 6.28 -1.32 3.12
C GLY A 289 7.49 -1.45 4.04
N SER A 290 7.24 -1.84 5.28
CA SER A 290 8.25 -2.06 6.32
C SER A 290 7.83 -3.20 7.23
N GLY A 291 8.80 -3.91 7.79
CA GLY A 291 8.57 -4.92 8.84
C GLY A 291 8.25 -4.31 10.22
N SER A 292 8.40 -2.99 10.40
CA SER A 292 8.17 -2.32 11.68
C SER A 292 7.42 -1.00 11.51
N ILE A 293 6.18 -0.97 12.02
CA ILE A 293 5.32 0.22 12.03
C ILE A 293 4.87 0.45 13.47
N PRO A 294 5.69 1.14 14.29
CA PRO A 294 5.36 1.43 15.68
C PRO A 294 4.22 2.44 15.80
N ALA A 295 3.73 2.60 17.03
CA ALA A 295 2.65 3.53 17.36
C ALA A 295 3.03 5.01 17.14
N ASN A 296 4.32 5.33 17.23
CA ASN A 296 4.88 6.66 17.17
C ASN A 296 5.72 6.88 15.90
N PRO A 297 6.03 8.14 15.54
CA PRO A 297 6.98 8.45 14.48
C PRO A 297 8.34 7.80 14.76
N ALA A 298 8.91 7.11 13.75
CA ALA A 298 10.18 6.38 13.90
C ALA A 298 10.97 6.27 12.59
N SER A 299 10.56 6.97 11.52
CA SER A 299 11.28 6.95 10.25
C SER A 299 12.18 8.18 10.09
N HIS A 300 12.98 8.19 9.02
CA HIS A 300 13.76 9.37 8.62
C HIS A 300 13.00 10.35 7.72
N GLY A 301 11.69 10.13 7.51
CA GLY A 301 10.83 10.99 6.71
C GLY A 301 9.79 10.25 5.89
N CYS A 302 10.04 9.01 5.49
CA CYS A 302 9.06 8.18 4.79
C CYS A 302 7.89 7.79 5.69
N ALA A 303 6.73 7.53 5.10
CA ALA A 303 5.58 6.97 5.79
C ALA A 303 5.57 5.44 5.62
N ARG A 304 5.77 4.71 6.72
CA ARG A 304 5.84 3.25 6.74
C ARG A 304 4.45 2.64 6.87
N VAL A 305 4.17 1.61 6.08
CA VAL A 305 3.00 0.73 6.23
C VAL A 305 3.47 -0.73 6.23
N THR A 306 2.60 -1.69 6.53
CA THR A 306 2.97 -3.11 6.39
C THR A 306 3.25 -3.47 4.93
N ASN A 307 4.07 -4.49 4.68
CA ASN A 307 4.31 -4.98 3.32
C ASN A 307 3.00 -5.40 2.64
N SER A 308 2.11 -6.09 3.37
CA SER A 308 0.80 -6.49 2.85
C SER A 308 -0.10 -5.29 2.52
N ALA A 309 -0.07 -4.21 3.32
CA ALA A 309 -0.77 -2.98 2.98
C ALA A 309 -0.19 -2.32 1.72
N MET A 310 1.13 -2.38 1.55
CA MET A 310 1.77 -1.89 0.33
C MET A 310 1.37 -2.71 -0.90
N ASP A 311 1.27 -4.04 -0.75
CA ASP A 311 0.78 -4.92 -1.82
C ASP A 311 -0.66 -4.57 -2.22
N MET A 312 -1.54 -4.31 -1.25
CA MET A 312 -2.90 -3.83 -1.49
C MET A 312 -2.92 -2.48 -2.21
N ILE A 313 -2.10 -1.52 -1.80
CA ILE A 313 -1.97 -0.20 -2.46
C ILE A 313 -1.55 -0.35 -3.92
N TRP A 314 -0.64 -1.27 -4.22
CA TRP A 314 -0.23 -1.56 -5.59
C TRP A 314 -1.32 -2.25 -6.39
N ALA A 315 -1.96 -3.27 -5.83
CA ALA A 315 -3.02 -4.04 -6.50
C ALA A 315 -4.27 -3.20 -6.80
N SER A 316 -4.64 -2.29 -5.89
CA SER A 316 -5.82 -1.42 -6.03
C SER A 316 -5.57 -0.20 -6.91
N GLY A 317 -4.32 0.16 -7.17
CA GLY A 317 -3.97 1.41 -7.84
C GLY A 317 -4.28 2.68 -7.03
N ALA A 318 -4.58 2.56 -5.73
CA ALA A 318 -4.98 3.68 -4.87
C ALA A 318 -3.94 4.80 -4.75
N MET A 319 -2.68 4.50 -5.09
CA MET A 319 -1.58 5.45 -5.05
C MET A 319 -0.69 5.31 -6.31
N SER A 320 -1.27 5.44 -7.50
CA SER A 320 -0.53 5.43 -8.77
C SER A 320 0.17 6.76 -9.04
N ILE A 321 1.10 6.80 -10.00
CA ILE A 321 1.76 8.06 -10.44
C ILE A 321 0.70 9.10 -10.77
N GLY A 322 0.88 10.32 -10.24
CA GLY A 322 -0.07 11.43 -10.37
C GLY A 322 -1.13 11.48 -9.28
N THR A 323 -1.33 10.44 -8.46
CA THR A 323 -2.28 10.48 -7.34
C THR A 323 -1.92 11.61 -6.36
N PRO A 324 -2.88 12.48 -5.96
CA PRO A 324 -2.66 13.50 -4.95
C PRO A 324 -2.27 12.90 -3.60
N VAL A 325 -1.33 13.53 -2.90
CA VAL A 325 -0.91 13.18 -1.53
C VAL A 325 -0.94 14.43 -0.68
N THR A 326 -1.81 14.46 0.32
CA THR A 326 -1.92 15.57 1.28
C THR A 326 -1.35 15.13 2.62
N VAL A 327 -0.37 15.88 3.13
CA VAL A 327 0.29 15.64 4.42
C VAL A 327 -0.05 16.78 5.36
N TYR A 328 -0.53 16.49 6.60
CA TYR A 328 -0.96 17.49 7.59
C TYR A 328 -0.78 17.06 9.04
#